data_52b3ce90c8c1c310c48dac872f482d6f
#
_entry.id   52b3ce90c8c1c310c48dac872f482d6f
#
_cell.length_a   1.000
_cell.length_b   1.000
_cell.length_c   1.000
_cell.angle_alpha   90.00
_cell.angle_beta   90.00
_cell.angle_gamma   90.00
#
_symmetry.space_group_name_H-M   'P 1'
#
loop_
_entity.id
_entity.type
_entity.pdbx_description
1 polymer ?
#
loop_
_entity_poly.entity_id
_entity_poly.type
_entity_poly.pdbx_seq_one_letter_code
_entity_poly.pdbx_strand_id
1 'polypeptide(L)'
;MKSRIIPISIAAALALAGIFGILVNELLRYDIKNPETMGRAELLVTAEDIEIIDASKDLLYIKAIGGGYAITDKYGNPLADMRGFGGLKQHSGGLLAVKKDGSTAVVNISETVKQGKPVYAVYDEAILSGDGTYMLVKQNGRCIVQDMKGRGLYEAEDYNAVSLKEGYITDRQAIVNLADGRTEYRLHEGTEAVAYGSGFWVIGVIDKQLVSGYSGYYMLDDKYNIAFEGRMIEEYKIYDGYIWLIYEKNKKYTDIRADGTGGYISQNCETAVIDADGRTVYRDKYSRFCRGITGGILAVSDCEYSYAEKHISGEISYIRLAGDKQGETMYKSEDLCYMDFEDGIGAVCAMKSRYAEDRRYTGDTDSAAYKWYFVDENMKRISNTVCGINGATDSGYVIKDAGNYKRLYDLRGLLK
;
A
#
# COMPACT_ATOMS: atom_id res chain seq x y z
N MET A 1 -59.36 -15.83 40.12
CA MET A 1 -58.98 -14.88 39.08
C MET A 1 -57.58 -14.23 39.25
N LYS A 2 -56.59 -14.93 39.90
CA LYS A 2 -55.29 -14.30 40.21
C LYS A 2 -54.07 -14.94 39.47
N SER A 3 -54.27 -15.95 38.62
CA SER A 3 -53.13 -16.66 38.02
C SER A 3 -52.80 -16.35 36.55
N ARG A 4 -53.51 -15.42 35.90
CA ARG A 4 -53.28 -15.10 34.48
C ARG A 4 -52.56 -13.77 34.23
N ILE A 5 -52.31 -12.95 35.25
CA ILE A 5 -51.68 -11.64 35.08
C ILE A 5 -50.16 -11.74 35.10
N ILE A 6 -49.58 -12.70 35.84
CA ILE A 6 -48.11 -12.88 35.96
C ILE A 6 -47.45 -13.30 34.65
N PRO A 7 -48.00 -14.25 33.86
CA PRO A 7 -47.34 -14.62 32.58
C PRO A 7 -47.39 -13.51 31.51
N ILE A 8 -48.41 -12.66 31.53
CA ILE A 8 -48.53 -11.53 30.57
C ILE A 8 -47.50 -10.44 30.88
N SER A 9 -47.26 -10.16 32.15
CA SER A 9 -46.23 -9.16 32.55
C SER A 9 -44.79 -9.65 32.26
N ILE A 10 -44.51 -10.94 32.43
CA ILE A 10 -43.20 -11.52 32.08
C ILE A 10 -43.00 -11.53 30.56
N ALA A 11 -44.00 -11.91 29.78
CA ALA A 11 -43.92 -11.89 28.32
C ALA A 11 -43.76 -10.45 27.77
N ALA A 12 -44.45 -9.47 28.38
CA ALA A 12 -44.27 -8.06 28.03
C ALA A 12 -42.90 -7.54 28.41
N ALA A 13 -42.36 -7.92 29.56
CA ALA A 13 -40.99 -7.54 29.96
C ALA A 13 -39.90 -8.15 29.04
N LEU A 14 -40.05 -9.42 28.63
CA LEU A 14 -39.15 -10.08 27.68
C LEU A 14 -39.26 -9.46 26.27
N ALA A 15 -40.46 -9.10 25.82
CA ALA A 15 -40.65 -8.39 24.56
C ALA A 15 -40.01 -6.99 24.58
N LEU A 16 -40.15 -6.24 25.68
CA LEU A 16 -39.52 -4.96 25.89
C LEU A 16 -37.98 -5.08 25.94
N ALA A 17 -37.45 -6.10 26.63
CA ALA A 17 -36.01 -6.37 26.66
C ALA A 17 -35.46 -6.74 25.26
N GLY A 18 -36.24 -7.54 24.50
CA GLY A 18 -35.90 -7.85 23.10
C GLY A 18 -35.90 -6.63 22.19
N ILE A 19 -36.93 -5.78 22.31
CA ILE A 19 -37.03 -4.51 21.56
C ILE A 19 -35.90 -3.56 21.98
N PHE A 20 -35.59 -3.48 23.28
CA PHE A 20 -34.49 -2.66 23.76
C PHE A 20 -33.13 -3.18 23.28
N GLY A 21 -32.92 -4.49 23.25
CA GLY A 21 -31.72 -5.12 22.68
C GLY A 21 -31.57 -4.88 21.17
N ILE A 22 -32.68 -4.90 20.43
CA ILE A 22 -32.70 -4.56 19.00
C ILE A 22 -32.42 -3.08 18.80
N LEU A 23 -33.04 -2.20 19.58
CA LEU A 23 -32.84 -0.74 19.53
C LEU A 23 -31.39 -0.36 19.90
N VAL A 24 -30.83 -0.97 20.93
CA VAL A 24 -29.42 -0.77 21.32
C VAL A 24 -28.49 -1.27 20.22
N ASN A 25 -28.78 -2.42 19.62
CA ASN A 25 -28.00 -2.95 18.51
C ASN A 25 -28.14 -2.10 17.24
N GLU A 26 -29.32 -1.56 16.97
CA GLU A 26 -29.55 -0.61 15.88
C GLU A 26 -28.91 0.77 16.16
N LEU A 27 -28.97 1.27 17.39
CA LEU A 27 -28.26 2.49 17.81
C LEU A 27 -26.73 2.30 17.71
N LEU A 28 -26.19 1.17 18.16
CA LEU A 28 -24.78 0.83 18.00
C LEU A 28 -24.40 0.69 16.52
N ARG A 29 -25.33 0.17 15.67
CA ARG A 29 -25.15 0.17 14.22
C ARG A 29 -25.25 1.55 13.61
N TYR A 30 -26.05 2.46 14.15
CA TYR A 30 -26.20 3.83 13.71
C TYR A 30 -24.98 4.66 14.09
N ASP A 31 -24.46 4.49 15.31
CA ASP A 31 -23.19 5.09 15.73
C ASP A 31 -21.99 4.63 14.89
N ILE A 32 -22.01 3.39 14.40
CA ILE A 32 -20.99 2.87 13.49
C ILE A 32 -21.02 3.59 12.13
N LYS A 33 -22.17 4.13 11.72
CA LYS A 33 -22.32 4.88 10.45
C LYS A 33 -22.14 6.39 10.64
N ASN A 34 -22.12 6.89 11.87
CA ASN A 34 -21.97 8.31 12.14
C ASN A 34 -20.51 8.72 11.97
N PRO A 35 -20.19 9.64 11.03
CA PRO A 35 -18.81 10.09 10.79
C PRO A 35 -18.17 10.80 11.99
N GLU A 36 -18.96 11.21 12.99
CA GLU A 36 -18.47 11.92 14.18
C GLU A 36 -17.94 10.99 15.28
N THR A 37 -18.07 9.66 15.14
CA THR A 37 -17.71 8.70 16.20
C THR A 37 -16.40 7.98 15.95
N MET A 38 -15.37 8.63 15.44
CA MET A 38 -14.02 8.04 15.41
C MET A 38 -13.33 8.03 16.79
N GLY A 39 -14.13 8.04 17.86
CA GLY A 39 -13.63 8.01 19.22
C GLY A 39 -12.88 9.31 19.58
N ARG A 40 -11.61 9.18 19.99
CA ARG A 40 -10.73 10.31 20.32
C ARG A 40 -9.92 10.82 19.12
N ALA A 41 -10.17 10.32 17.91
CA ALA A 41 -9.52 10.84 16.71
C ALA A 41 -10.03 12.27 16.41
N GLU A 42 -9.10 13.16 16.12
CA GLU A 42 -9.40 14.56 15.83
C GLU A 42 -9.68 14.74 14.34
N LEU A 43 -10.84 15.31 13.98
CA LEU A 43 -11.12 15.74 12.61
C LEU A 43 -10.33 17.03 12.32
N LEU A 44 -9.43 16.99 11.36
CA LEU A 44 -8.55 18.10 11.02
C LEU A 44 -9.10 18.94 9.85
N VAL A 45 -9.45 18.30 8.73
CA VAL A 45 -9.90 19.00 7.52
C VAL A 45 -10.94 18.19 6.75
N THR A 46 -11.81 18.90 6.03
CA THR A 46 -12.74 18.33 5.04
C THR A 46 -12.53 19.04 3.70
N ALA A 47 -12.32 18.30 2.62
CA ALA A 47 -12.08 18.82 1.27
C ALA A 47 -12.67 17.88 0.19
N GLU A 48 -12.71 18.33 -1.08
CA GLU A 48 -13.11 17.46 -2.20
C GLU A 48 -12.08 16.37 -2.45
N ASP A 49 -10.77 16.70 -2.28
CA ASP A 49 -9.67 15.77 -2.36
C ASP A 49 -8.59 16.12 -1.35
N ILE A 50 -7.92 15.11 -0.79
CA ILE A 50 -6.88 15.25 0.24
C ILE A 50 -5.79 14.23 -0.06
N GLU A 51 -4.55 14.72 -0.15
CA GLU A 51 -3.34 13.90 -0.24
C GLU A 51 -2.33 14.40 0.80
N ILE A 52 -1.76 13.50 1.58
CA ILE A 52 -0.70 13.82 2.54
C ILE A 52 0.61 13.83 1.75
N ILE A 53 1.27 14.97 1.64
CA ILE A 53 2.47 15.15 0.81
C ILE A 53 3.77 15.20 1.60
N ASP A 54 3.70 15.49 2.88
CA ASP A 54 4.80 15.41 3.83
C ASP A 54 4.22 15.31 5.25
N ALA A 55 4.06 14.09 5.74
CA ALA A 55 3.47 13.84 7.05
C ALA A 55 4.36 14.36 8.19
N SER A 56 5.68 14.40 8.02
CA SER A 56 6.64 14.90 9.01
C SER A 56 6.54 16.41 9.22
N LYS A 57 6.03 17.14 8.24
CA LYS A 57 5.80 18.59 8.28
C LYS A 57 4.33 18.97 8.32
N ASP A 58 3.44 17.96 8.46
CA ASP A 58 1.99 18.17 8.48
C ASP A 58 1.47 18.89 7.21
N LEU A 59 2.05 18.58 6.01
CA LEU A 59 1.71 19.22 4.75
C LEU A 59 0.72 18.39 3.94
N LEU A 60 -0.30 19.06 3.42
CA LEU A 60 -1.34 18.46 2.60
C LEU A 60 -1.39 19.15 1.22
N TYR A 61 -1.77 18.37 0.20
CA TYR A 61 -2.23 18.87 -1.09
C TYR A 61 -3.73 18.62 -1.17
N ILE A 62 -4.53 19.69 -1.12
CA ILE A 62 -5.98 19.57 -1.05
C ILE A 62 -6.66 20.24 -2.24
N LYS A 63 -7.84 19.70 -2.62
CA LYS A 63 -8.81 20.40 -3.46
C LYS A 63 -9.93 20.92 -2.55
N ALA A 64 -9.97 22.23 -2.37
CA ALA A 64 -10.99 22.87 -1.52
C ALA A 64 -12.39 22.69 -2.11
N ILE A 65 -13.41 22.63 -1.26
CA ILE A 65 -14.81 22.50 -1.66
C ILE A 65 -15.23 23.69 -2.53
N GLY A 66 -15.62 23.44 -3.77
CA GLY A 66 -15.97 24.47 -4.75
C GLY A 66 -14.80 25.38 -5.15
N GLY A 67 -13.56 24.97 -4.84
CA GLY A 67 -12.34 25.73 -5.06
C GLY A 67 -11.31 25.03 -5.92
N GLY A 68 -10.08 25.57 -5.92
CA GLY A 68 -8.92 25.00 -6.57
C GLY A 68 -8.05 24.20 -5.62
N TYR A 69 -6.92 23.73 -6.14
CA TYR A 69 -5.89 23.05 -5.34
C TYR A 69 -5.07 24.06 -4.52
N ALA A 70 -4.57 23.60 -3.38
CA ALA A 70 -3.67 24.35 -2.51
C ALA A 70 -2.72 23.40 -1.76
N ILE A 71 -1.52 23.88 -1.41
CA ILE A 71 -0.72 23.28 -0.35
C ILE A 71 -1.16 23.91 0.96
N THR A 72 -1.48 23.11 1.98
CA THR A 72 -1.97 23.57 3.27
C THR A 72 -1.24 22.91 4.41
N ASP A 73 -1.39 23.44 5.63
CA ASP A 73 -1.09 22.70 6.85
C ASP A 73 -2.17 21.61 7.10
N LYS A 74 -2.00 20.83 8.15
CA LYS A 74 -2.94 19.75 8.53
C LYS A 74 -4.36 20.23 8.86
N TYR A 75 -4.54 21.49 9.19
CA TYR A 75 -5.84 22.09 9.50
C TYR A 75 -6.51 22.73 8.27
N GLY A 76 -5.88 22.61 7.09
CA GLY A 76 -6.40 23.17 5.85
C GLY A 76 -6.10 24.66 5.67
N ASN A 77 -5.25 25.28 6.52
CA ASN A 77 -4.83 26.65 6.29
C ASN A 77 -3.90 26.75 5.08
N PRO A 78 -4.20 27.58 4.08
CA PRO A 78 -3.43 27.64 2.85
C PRO A 78 -2.03 28.21 3.08
N LEU A 79 -1.02 27.47 2.64
CA LEU A 79 0.40 27.86 2.64
C LEU A 79 0.83 28.32 1.24
N ALA A 80 0.25 27.73 0.18
CA ALA A 80 0.46 28.17 -1.19
C ALA A 80 -0.77 27.89 -2.06
N ASP A 81 -1.12 28.85 -2.90
CA ASP A 81 -2.22 28.73 -3.86
C ASP A 81 -1.76 27.96 -5.10
N MET A 82 -2.45 26.85 -5.39
CA MET A 82 -2.18 25.95 -6.51
C MET A 82 -3.31 25.98 -7.55
N ARG A 83 -4.10 27.06 -7.61
CA ARG A 83 -5.13 27.22 -8.65
C ARG A 83 -4.49 27.16 -10.05
N GLY A 84 -5.13 26.44 -10.97
CA GLY A 84 -4.60 26.18 -12.30
C GLY A 84 -3.72 24.92 -12.38
N PHE A 85 -3.51 24.23 -11.26
CA PHE A 85 -2.94 22.87 -11.23
C PHE A 85 -4.07 21.86 -11.07
N GLY A 86 -3.82 20.62 -11.48
CA GLY A 86 -4.76 19.51 -11.37
C GLY A 86 -4.37 18.52 -10.28
N GLY A 87 -4.97 17.32 -10.34
CA GLY A 87 -4.72 16.26 -9.37
C GLY A 87 -3.26 15.82 -9.31
N LEU A 88 -2.88 15.32 -8.13
CA LEU A 88 -1.58 14.73 -7.87
C LEU A 88 -1.39 13.50 -8.75
N LYS A 89 -0.21 13.35 -9.34
CA LYS A 89 0.24 12.13 -10.01
C LYS A 89 1.17 11.33 -9.10
N GLN A 90 2.09 12.03 -8.45
CA GLN A 90 3.10 11.45 -7.57
C GLN A 90 3.67 12.52 -6.65
N HIS A 91 4.12 12.15 -5.45
CA HIS A 91 4.96 12.99 -4.60
C HIS A 91 6.13 12.16 -4.08
N SER A 92 7.28 12.80 -3.92
CA SER A 92 8.48 12.17 -3.34
C SER A 92 9.56 13.23 -3.09
N GLY A 93 10.35 13.07 -2.02
CA GLY A 93 11.54 13.85 -1.74
C GLY A 93 11.35 15.37 -1.71
N GLY A 94 10.16 15.84 -1.32
CA GLY A 94 9.85 17.27 -1.31
C GLY A 94 9.42 17.84 -2.66
N LEU A 95 9.08 16.98 -3.63
CA LEU A 95 8.48 17.34 -4.91
C LEU A 95 7.06 16.83 -5.05
N LEU A 96 6.26 17.57 -5.85
CA LEU A 96 4.97 17.12 -6.35
C LEU A 96 5.02 17.06 -7.89
N ALA A 97 4.62 15.94 -8.48
CA ALA A 97 4.27 15.85 -9.88
C ALA A 97 2.75 15.99 -10.01
N VAL A 98 2.26 17.06 -10.59
CA VAL A 98 0.84 17.38 -10.72
C VAL A 98 0.46 17.66 -12.17
N LYS A 99 -0.81 17.47 -12.51
CA LYS A 99 -1.32 17.79 -13.85
C LYS A 99 -1.34 19.32 -14.04
N LYS A 100 -0.93 19.79 -15.23
CA LYS A 100 -1.01 21.19 -15.63
C LYS A 100 -1.15 21.29 -17.14
N ASP A 101 -2.30 21.80 -17.64
CA ASP A 101 -2.56 22.08 -19.05
C ASP A 101 -2.16 20.94 -20.02
N GLY A 102 -2.50 19.70 -19.65
CA GLY A 102 -2.16 18.50 -20.44
C GLY A 102 -0.73 17.94 -20.21
N SER A 103 0.11 18.67 -19.50
CA SER A 103 1.49 18.34 -19.16
C SER A 103 1.62 17.94 -17.68
N THR A 104 2.85 17.67 -17.26
CA THR A 104 3.19 17.44 -15.86
C THR A 104 4.03 18.58 -15.32
N ALA A 105 3.55 19.27 -14.30
CA ALA A 105 4.33 20.21 -13.54
C ALA A 105 4.98 19.51 -12.35
N VAL A 106 6.30 19.68 -12.19
CA VAL A 106 7.05 19.25 -11.03
C VAL A 106 7.28 20.45 -10.13
N VAL A 107 6.68 20.44 -8.93
CA VAL A 107 6.62 21.55 -8.00
C VAL A 107 7.54 21.27 -6.82
N ASN A 108 8.41 22.21 -6.46
CA ASN A 108 9.23 22.14 -5.25
C ASN A 108 8.40 22.61 -4.05
N ILE A 109 8.09 21.69 -3.12
CA ILE A 109 7.22 21.95 -1.97
C ILE A 109 7.83 23.04 -1.07
N SER A 110 9.09 22.87 -0.66
CA SER A 110 9.74 23.77 0.29
C SER A 110 9.82 25.22 -0.23
N GLU A 111 10.24 25.40 -1.47
CA GLU A 111 10.32 26.73 -2.08
C GLU A 111 8.92 27.33 -2.34
N THR A 112 7.96 26.49 -2.70
CA THR A 112 6.57 26.89 -2.90
C THR A 112 5.94 27.40 -1.60
N VAL A 113 6.08 26.66 -0.50
CA VAL A 113 5.59 27.06 0.84
C VAL A 113 6.28 28.35 1.30
N LYS A 114 7.60 28.44 1.14
CA LYS A 114 8.38 29.62 1.52
C LYS A 114 7.94 30.88 0.76
N GLN A 115 7.61 30.75 -0.53
CA GLN A 115 7.24 31.88 -1.37
C GLN A 115 5.72 32.16 -1.36
N GLY A 116 4.90 31.27 -0.83
CA GLY A 116 3.43 31.31 -0.90
C GLY A 116 2.85 31.16 -2.31
N LYS A 117 3.69 30.80 -3.29
CA LYS A 117 3.32 30.62 -4.69
C LYS A 117 4.11 29.45 -5.31
N PRO A 118 3.55 28.76 -6.35
CA PRO A 118 4.18 27.62 -6.97
C PRO A 118 5.55 27.93 -7.56
N VAL A 119 6.55 27.13 -7.19
CA VAL A 119 7.89 27.09 -7.81
C VAL A 119 7.99 25.76 -8.54
N TYR A 120 7.97 25.77 -9.87
CA TYR A 120 7.81 24.55 -10.67
C TYR A 120 8.50 24.63 -12.03
N ALA A 121 8.74 23.45 -12.62
CA ALA A 121 9.07 23.25 -14.01
C ALA A 121 7.98 22.41 -14.70
N VAL A 122 7.80 22.58 -16.01
CA VAL A 122 6.79 21.84 -16.80
C VAL A 122 7.49 20.95 -17.79
N TYR A 123 7.02 19.70 -17.89
CA TYR A 123 7.49 18.66 -18.79
C TYR A 123 6.29 18.04 -19.51
N ASP A 124 6.52 17.44 -20.69
CA ASP A 124 5.49 16.65 -21.36
C ASP A 124 5.02 15.52 -20.42
N GLU A 125 5.99 14.80 -19.84
CA GLU A 125 5.78 13.79 -18.80
C GLU A 125 6.91 13.84 -17.78
N ALA A 126 6.62 13.45 -16.52
CA ALA A 126 7.62 13.31 -15.48
C ALA A 126 7.24 12.18 -14.50
N ILE A 127 8.23 11.42 -14.05
CA ILE A 127 8.16 10.40 -12.99
C ILE A 127 9.25 10.73 -11.99
N LEU A 128 8.92 10.75 -10.71
CA LEU A 128 9.86 10.95 -9.60
C LEU A 128 10.41 9.60 -9.14
N SER A 129 11.67 9.54 -8.72
CA SER A 129 12.17 8.37 -8.00
C SER A 129 11.49 8.23 -6.63
N GLY A 130 11.42 7.01 -6.08
CA GLY A 130 10.79 6.75 -4.79
C GLY A 130 11.39 7.55 -3.64
N ASP A 131 12.71 7.80 -3.66
CA ASP A 131 13.46 8.62 -2.72
C ASP A 131 13.44 10.13 -3.03
N GLY A 132 12.87 10.52 -4.17
CA GLY A 132 12.78 11.90 -4.64
C GLY A 132 14.12 12.57 -4.98
N THR A 133 15.18 11.81 -5.19
CA THR A 133 16.50 12.38 -5.56
C THR A 133 16.66 12.59 -7.06
N TYR A 134 15.90 11.86 -7.85
CA TYR A 134 15.95 11.88 -9.32
C TYR A 134 14.58 11.96 -9.95
N MET A 135 14.53 12.39 -11.19
CA MET A 135 13.32 12.36 -12.00
C MET A 135 13.63 11.93 -13.43
N LEU A 136 12.76 11.11 -14.00
CA LEU A 136 12.73 10.82 -15.43
C LEU A 136 11.75 11.78 -16.08
N VAL A 137 12.22 12.57 -17.02
CA VAL A 137 11.39 13.57 -17.72
C VAL A 137 11.40 13.31 -19.21
N LYS A 138 10.26 13.58 -19.84
CA LYS A 138 10.12 13.64 -21.29
C LYS A 138 9.85 15.09 -21.67
N GLN A 139 10.64 15.63 -22.57
CA GLN A 139 10.49 16.99 -23.06
C GLN A 139 11.02 17.10 -24.48
N ASN A 140 10.21 17.65 -25.39
CA ASN A 140 10.57 17.82 -26.78
C ASN A 140 11.06 16.52 -27.45
N GLY A 141 10.45 15.39 -27.14
CA GLY A 141 10.81 14.08 -27.67
C GLY A 141 12.06 13.42 -27.06
N ARG A 142 12.75 14.10 -26.14
CA ARG A 142 13.91 13.54 -25.41
C ARG A 142 13.48 13.00 -24.07
N CYS A 143 14.12 11.90 -23.67
CA CYS A 143 13.89 11.23 -22.38
C CYS A 143 15.16 11.34 -21.54
N ILE A 144 15.10 12.11 -20.46
CA ILE A 144 16.28 12.46 -19.66
C ILE A 144 16.02 12.12 -18.21
N VAL A 145 16.94 11.39 -17.57
CA VAL A 145 17.01 11.32 -16.12
C VAL A 145 17.84 12.48 -15.63
N GLN A 146 17.31 13.23 -14.69
CA GLN A 146 17.97 14.39 -14.11
C GLN A 146 17.87 14.40 -12.57
N ASP A 147 18.83 15.09 -11.95
CA ASP A 147 18.75 15.36 -10.52
C ASP A 147 17.73 16.48 -10.21
N MET A 148 17.52 16.72 -8.92
CA MET A 148 16.59 17.75 -8.43
C MET A 148 16.95 19.18 -8.83
N LYS A 149 18.17 19.41 -9.33
CA LYS A 149 18.63 20.71 -9.83
C LYS A 149 18.44 20.85 -11.35
N GLY A 150 17.87 19.82 -12.00
CA GLY A 150 17.68 19.78 -13.44
C GLY A 150 18.92 19.44 -14.25
N ARG A 151 19.99 18.92 -13.58
CA ARG A 151 21.18 18.46 -14.27
C ARG A 151 20.90 17.09 -14.89
N GLY A 152 20.99 16.97 -16.22
CA GLY A 152 20.87 15.70 -16.93
C GLY A 152 22.00 14.74 -16.55
N LEU A 153 21.64 13.53 -16.19
CA LEU A 153 22.54 12.45 -15.77
C LEU A 153 22.60 11.33 -16.79
N TYR A 154 21.47 11.01 -17.39
CA TYR A 154 21.34 9.93 -18.37
C TYR A 154 20.29 10.29 -19.41
N GLU A 155 20.55 9.99 -20.69
CA GLU A 155 19.59 10.14 -21.78
C GLU A 155 19.19 8.76 -22.29
N ALA A 156 17.90 8.44 -22.19
CA ALA A 156 17.32 7.19 -22.63
C ALA A 156 16.75 7.33 -24.04
N GLU A 157 16.76 6.24 -24.80
CA GLU A 157 16.15 6.22 -26.13
C GLU A 157 14.62 6.19 -26.09
N ASP A 158 14.05 5.51 -25.08
CA ASP A 158 12.60 5.32 -24.95
C ASP A 158 12.17 5.52 -23.48
N TYR A 159 11.24 6.45 -23.28
CA TYR A 159 10.67 6.75 -21.95
C TYR A 159 10.03 5.54 -21.27
N ASN A 160 9.37 4.68 -22.05
CA ASN A 160 8.64 3.53 -21.51
C ASN A 160 9.55 2.30 -21.24
N ALA A 161 10.77 2.30 -21.80
CA ALA A 161 11.73 1.23 -21.59
C ALA A 161 12.61 1.44 -20.35
N VAL A 162 12.42 2.56 -19.66
CA VAL A 162 13.25 3.01 -18.55
C VAL A 162 12.45 2.96 -17.24
N SER A 163 13.04 2.43 -16.19
CA SER A 163 12.45 2.43 -14.85
C SER A 163 13.43 3.03 -13.85
N LEU A 164 12.96 4.03 -13.09
CA LEU A 164 13.69 4.59 -11.97
C LEU A 164 13.57 3.66 -10.76
N LYS A 165 14.71 3.39 -10.12
CA LYS A 165 14.83 2.69 -8.85
C LYS A 165 15.68 3.56 -7.91
N GLU A 166 15.75 3.23 -6.66
CA GLU A 166 16.53 3.98 -5.65
C GLU A 166 17.99 4.18 -6.07
N GLY A 167 18.33 5.36 -6.59
CA GLY A 167 19.69 5.68 -7.05
C GLY A 167 20.12 5.04 -8.37
N TYR A 168 19.23 4.29 -9.02
CA TYR A 168 19.51 3.56 -10.25
C TYR A 168 18.45 3.80 -11.31
N ILE A 169 18.83 3.51 -12.55
CA ILE A 169 17.92 3.39 -13.67
C ILE A 169 18.13 2.04 -14.35
N THR A 170 17.05 1.39 -14.71
CA THR A 170 17.12 0.22 -15.57
C THR A 170 16.72 0.66 -16.98
N ASP A 171 17.59 0.41 -17.95
CA ASP A 171 17.35 0.66 -19.37
C ASP A 171 17.58 -0.64 -20.13
N ARG A 172 16.51 -1.31 -20.53
CA ARG A 172 16.54 -2.65 -21.13
C ARG A 172 17.29 -3.66 -20.21
N GLN A 173 18.49 -4.08 -20.64
CA GLN A 173 19.34 -5.03 -19.92
C GLN A 173 20.46 -4.36 -19.11
N ALA A 174 20.45 -3.05 -18.97
CA ALA A 174 21.47 -2.32 -18.24
C ALA A 174 20.93 -1.78 -16.92
N ILE A 175 21.71 -1.93 -15.86
CA ILE A 175 21.54 -1.20 -14.60
C ILE A 175 22.58 -0.10 -14.59
N VAL A 176 22.14 1.14 -14.50
CA VAL A 176 22.98 2.35 -14.55
C VAL A 176 22.88 3.05 -13.21
N ASN A 177 24.02 3.35 -12.60
CA ASN A 177 24.09 4.15 -11.40
C ASN A 177 23.89 5.64 -11.75
N LEU A 178 22.96 6.28 -11.07
CA LEU A 178 22.64 7.70 -11.31
C LEU A 178 23.63 8.67 -10.66
N ALA A 179 24.47 8.23 -9.74
CA ALA A 179 25.48 9.08 -9.13
C ALA A 179 26.56 9.51 -10.13
N ASP A 180 26.91 8.62 -11.07
CA ASP A 180 27.95 8.87 -12.08
C ASP A 180 27.53 8.62 -13.54
N GLY A 181 26.31 8.11 -13.77
CA GLY A 181 25.74 7.81 -15.08
C GLY A 181 26.36 6.59 -15.76
N ARG A 182 27.07 5.74 -15.03
CA ARG A 182 27.73 4.57 -15.59
C ARG A 182 26.88 3.31 -15.51
N THR A 183 26.99 2.47 -16.54
CA THR A 183 26.46 1.12 -16.48
C THR A 183 27.27 0.30 -15.48
N GLU A 184 26.65 -0.09 -14.38
CA GLU A 184 27.27 -0.94 -13.36
C GLU A 184 27.15 -2.41 -13.68
N TYR A 185 26.01 -2.81 -14.24
CA TYR A 185 25.76 -4.21 -14.52
C TYR A 185 24.98 -4.41 -15.81
N ARG A 186 25.32 -5.46 -16.56
CA ARG A 186 24.55 -5.92 -17.72
C ARG A 186 23.96 -7.28 -17.44
N LEU A 187 22.65 -7.33 -17.54
CA LEU A 187 21.88 -8.57 -17.38
C LEU A 187 22.10 -9.50 -18.57
N HIS A 188 21.88 -10.78 -18.34
CA HIS A 188 21.92 -11.78 -19.42
C HIS A 188 20.78 -11.54 -20.41
N GLU A 189 21.00 -11.97 -21.66
CA GLU A 189 19.94 -11.97 -22.67
C GLU A 189 18.72 -12.73 -22.19
N GLY A 190 17.52 -12.21 -22.45
CA GLY A 190 16.27 -12.79 -21.99
C GLY A 190 15.92 -12.51 -20.52
N THR A 191 16.64 -11.59 -19.86
CA THR A 191 16.28 -11.16 -18.50
C THR A 191 16.19 -9.66 -18.40
N GLU A 192 15.44 -9.15 -17.41
CA GLU A 192 15.38 -7.73 -17.08
C GLU A 192 15.23 -7.49 -15.58
N ALA A 193 15.70 -6.34 -15.10
CA ALA A 193 15.52 -5.93 -13.71
C ALA A 193 14.11 -5.35 -13.53
N VAL A 194 13.25 -6.10 -12.85
CA VAL A 194 11.84 -5.74 -12.67
C VAL A 194 11.59 -4.93 -11.41
N ALA A 195 12.40 -5.12 -10.38
CA ALA A 195 12.28 -4.38 -9.12
C ALA A 195 13.64 -4.22 -8.43
N TYR A 196 13.74 -3.21 -7.55
CA TYR A 196 14.81 -3.04 -6.57
C TYR A 196 14.22 -2.54 -5.27
N GLY A 197 14.70 -3.05 -4.16
CA GLY A 197 14.33 -2.59 -2.82
C GLY A 197 14.94 -3.48 -1.77
N SER A 198 15.08 -2.93 -0.56
CA SER A 198 15.71 -3.63 0.58
C SER A 198 17.11 -4.18 0.26
N GLY A 199 17.89 -3.50 -0.63
CA GLY A 199 19.23 -3.91 -1.02
C GLY A 199 19.31 -5.04 -2.06
N PHE A 200 18.18 -5.42 -2.69
CA PHE A 200 18.15 -6.53 -3.66
C PHE A 200 17.49 -6.11 -4.98
N TRP A 201 18.05 -6.65 -6.05
CA TRP A 201 17.45 -6.64 -7.37
C TRP A 201 16.60 -7.89 -7.56
N VAL A 202 15.40 -7.74 -8.08
CA VAL A 202 14.58 -8.83 -8.59
C VAL A 202 14.68 -8.82 -10.10
N ILE A 203 15.11 -9.95 -10.65
CA ILE A 203 15.38 -10.12 -12.08
C ILE A 203 14.35 -11.10 -12.64
N GLY A 204 13.57 -10.64 -13.61
CA GLY A 204 12.60 -11.47 -14.34
C GLY A 204 13.24 -12.18 -15.53
N VAL A 205 12.92 -13.45 -15.74
CA VAL A 205 13.26 -14.21 -16.94
C VAL A 205 12.11 -14.03 -17.94
N ILE A 206 12.39 -13.34 -19.04
CA ILE A 206 11.39 -12.92 -20.02
C ILE A 206 10.81 -14.15 -20.74
N ASP A 207 9.48 -14.24 -20.73
CA ASP A 207 8.73 -15.19 -21.56
C ASP A 207 7.54 -14.48 -22.20
N LYS A 208 7.68 -14.15 -23.47
CA LYS A 208 6.67 -13.41 -24.23
C LYS A 208 5.38 -14.21 -24.51
N GLN A 209 5.36 -15.51 -24.20
CA GLN A 209 4.16 -16.35 -24.37
C GLN A 209 3.26 -16.30 -23.15
N LEU A 210 3.79 -15.90 -21.99
CA LEU A 210 3.03 -15.78 -20.76
C LEU A 210 2.39 -14.40 -20.61
N VAL A 211 1.19 -14.35 -20.06
CA VAL A 211 0.46 -13.10 -19.76
C VAL A 211 1.25 -12.21 -18.79
N SER A 212 1.96 -12.81 -17.85
CA SER A 212 2.85 -12.10 -16.93
C SER A 212 4.09 -11.51 -17.60
N GLY A 213 4.46 -12.02 -18.79
CA GLY A 213 5.70 -11.68 -19.47
C GLY A 213 6.94 -12.38 -18.93
N TYR A 214 6.82 -13.15 -17.83
CA TYR A 214 7.95 -13.79 -17.15
C TYR A 214 7.65 -15.24 -16.78
N SER A 215 8.64 -16.11 -16.93
CA SER A 215 8.58 -17.52 -16.52
C SER A 215 9.04 -17.75 -15.08
N GLY A 216 9.50 -16.71 -14.40
CA GLY A 216 9.93 -16.72 -13.00
C GLY A 216 10.95 -15.61 -12.74
N TYR A 217 11.42 -15.55 -11.49
CA TYR A 217 12.33 -14.50 -11.04
C TYR A 217 13.50 -15.11 -10.25
N TYR A 218 14.58 -14.34 -10.14
CA TYR A 218 15.69 -14.59 -9.21
C TYR A 218 16.18 -13.29 -8.61
N MET A 219 17.03 -13.35 -7.58
CA MET A 219 17.52 -12.16 -6.90
C MET A 219 19.03 -12.01 -7.04
N LEU A 220 19.46 -10.75 -7.12
CA LEU A 220 20.86 -10.33 -6.96
C LEU A 220 20.94 -9.39 -5.73
N ASP A 221 22.07 -9.45 -5.01
CA ASP A 221 22.38 -8.47 -3.98
C ASP A 221 22.85 -7.13 -4.60
N ASP A 222 23.17 -6.15 -3.75
CA ASP A 222 23.69 -4.85 -4.16
C ASP A 222 25.05 -4.90 -4.88
N LYS A 223 25.76 -6.04 -4.80
CA LYS A 223 27.02 -6.32 -5.52
C LYS A 223 26.82 -7.20 -6.76
N TYR A 224 25.56 -7.39 -7.14
CA TYR A 224 25.17 -8.24 -8.28
C TYR A 224 25.54 -9.73 -8.13
N ASN A 225 25.75 -10.22 -6.91
CA ASN A 225 25.86 -11.64 -6.67
C ASN A 225 24.48 -12.27 -6.56
N ILE A 226 24.41 -13.55 -6.93
CA ILE A 226 23.17 -14.33 -6.78
C ILE A 226 22.80 -14.41 -5.29
N ALA A 227 21.65 -13.89 -4.95
CA ALA A 227 21.07 -13.92 -3.61
C ALA A 227 20.07 -15.09 -3.46
N PHE A 228 19.57 -15.28 -2.23
CA PHE A 228 18.55 -16.28 -1.88
C PHE A 228 18.88 -17.69 -2.44
N GLU A 229 20.12 -18.12 -2.31
CA GLU A 229 20.63 -19.42 -2.78
C GLU A 229 20.38 -19.70 -4.28
N GLY A 230 20.07 -18.69 -5.08
CA GLY A 230 19.69 -18.83 -6.48
C GLY A 230 18.38 -19.59 -6.70
N ARG A 231 17.45 -19.54 -5.73
CA ARG A 231 16.12 -20.15 -5.85
C ARG A 231 15.30 -19.49 -6.94
N MET A 232 14.49 -20.30 -7.62
CA MET A 232 13.47 -19.80 -8.53
C MET A 232 12.30 -19.22 -7.73
N ILE A 233 12.00 -17.96 -7.96
CA ILE A 233 10.92 -17.22 -7.33
C ILE A 233 9.73 -17.16 -8.29
N GLU A 234 8.55 -17.54 -7.81
CA GLU A 234 7.29 -17.50 -8.57
C GLU A 234 6.56 -16.18 -8.39
N GLU A 235 6.57 -15.65 -7.16
CA GLU A 235 5.93 -14.40 -6.81
C GLU A 235 6.76 -13.65 -5.77
N TYR A 236 6.75 -12.33 -5.85
CA TYR A 236 7.43 -11.47 -4.86
C TYR A 236 6.62 -10.21 -4.58
N LYS A 237 6.85 -9.64 -3.40
CA LYS A 237 6.44 -8.28 -3.03
C LYS A 237 7.53 -7.62 -2.22
N ILE A 238 7.83 -6.36 -2.54
CA ILE A 238 8.82 -5.56 -1.82
C ILE A 238 8.08 -4.63 -0.87
N TYR A 239 8.52 -4.62 0.38
CA TYR A 239 8.06 -3.75 1.45
C TYR A 239 9.25 -3.00 2.03
N ASP A 240 9.00 -1.97 2.85
CA ASP A 240 10.07 -1.28 3.54
C ASP A 240 10.85 -2.23 4.46
N GLY A 241 12.14 -2.43 4.14
CA GLY A 241 13.04 -3.32 4.87
C GLY A 241 12.81 -4.83 4.68
N TYR A 242 11.83 -5.26 3.84
CA TYR A 242 11.50 -6.68 3.68
C TYR A 242 11.14 -7.04 2.25
N ILE A 243 11.43 -8.31 1.87
CA ILE A 243 10.94 -8.90 0.62
C ILE A 243 10.21 -10.21 0.95
N TRP A 244 8.94 -10.27 0.59
CA TRP A 244 8.16 -11.49 0.64
C TRP A 244 8.28 -12.25 -0.67
N LEU A 245 8.43 -13.58 -0.58
CA LEU A 245 8.68 -14.48 -1.70
C LEU A 245 7.83 -15.74 -1.62
N ILE A 246 7.29 -16.19 -2.77
CA ILE A 246 6.92 -17.58 -3.01
C ILE A 246 7.98 -18.17 -3.96
N TYR A 247 8.56 -19.29 -3.61
CA TYR A 247 9.62 -19.92 -4.38
C TYR A 247 9.49 -21.44 -4.42
N GLU A 248 10.00 -22.06 -5.49
CA GLU A 248 10.07 -23.51 -5.60
C GLU A 248 11.25 -24.06 -4.80
N LYS A 249 10.97 -25.01 -3.90
CA LYS A 249 11.96 -25.58 -2.96
C LYS A 249 13.18 -26.18 -3.62
N ASN A 250 13.01 -26.91 -4.71
CA ASN A 250 14.06 -27.72 -5.35
C ASN A 250 14.49 -27.18 -6.71
N LYS A 251 14.04 -25.99 -7.10
CA LYS A 251 14.32 -25.42 -8.41
C LYS A 251 15.20 -24.20 -8.29
N LYS A 252 16.21 -24.11 -9.13
CA LYS A 252 17.11 -22.97 -9.24
C LYS A 252 16.69 -22.10 -10.42
N TYR A 253 17.07 -20.82 -10.40
CA TYR A 253 16.79 -19.90 -11.50
C TYR A 253 17.43 -20.38 -12.83
N THR A 254 18.54 -21.14 -12.76
CA THR A 254 19.17 -21.78 -13.92
C THR A 254 18.29 -22.83 -14.59
N ASP A 255 17.28 -23.34 -13.90
CA ASP A 255 16.35 -24.34 -14.41
C ASP A 255 15.13 -23.71 -15.06
N ILE A 256 15.00 -22.36 -15.00
CA ILE A 256 13.96 -21.61 -15.67
C ILE A 256 14.21 -21.70 -17.18
N ARG A 257 13.27 -22.27 -17.89
CA ARG A 257 13.27 -22.32 -19.35
C ARG A 257 12.23 -21.36 -19.88
N ALA A 258 12.56 -20.69 -20.97
CA ALA A 258 11.64 -19.84 -21.70
C ALA A 258 10.59 -20.64 -22.51
N ASP A 259 10.28 -21.87 -22.11
CA ASP A 259 9.37 -22.78 -22.82
C ASP A 259 7.92 -22.75 -22.31
N GLY A 260 7.58 -21.79 -21.47
CA GLY A 260 6.19 -21.48 -21.14
C GLY A 260 5.48 -22.48 -20.22
N THR A 261 6.21 -23.34 -19.50
CA THR A 261 5.58 -24.31 -18.58
C THR A 261 5.36 -23.78 -17.17
N GLY A 262 5.59 -22.49 -16.91
CA GLY A 262 5.38 -21.84 -15.63
C GLY A 262 4.05 -21.08 -15.61
N GLY A 263 3.08 -21.49 -14.85
CA GLY A 263 1.78 -20.79 -14.79
C GLY A 263 0.87 -21.17 -13.63
N TYR A 264 1.29 -22.09 -12.79
CA TYR A 264 0.57 -22.45 -11.57
C TYR A 264 1.57 -22.49 -10.40
N ILE A 265 1.20 -21.84 -9.28
CA ILE A 265 1.91 -22.01 -8.02
C ILE A 265 1.96 -23.52 -7.77
N SER A 266 3.15 -24.11 -7.86
CA SER A 266 3.28 -25.56 -7.76
C SER A 266 3.01 -25.98 -6.31
N GLN A 267 2.54 -27.20 -6.10
CA GLN A 267 2.34 -27.76 -4.76
C GLN A 267 3.65 -27.86 -3.93
N ASN A 268 4.80 -27.60 -4.57
CA ASN A 268 6.14 -27.62 -3.97
C ASN A 268 6.66 -26.21 -3.60
N CYS A 269 5.84 -25.19 -3.67
CA CYS A 269 6.24 -23.84 -3.30
C CYS A 269 6.23 -23.63 -1.79
N GLU A 270 7.22 -22.91 -1.32
CA GLU A 270 7.37 -22.42 0.04
C GLU A 270 7.27 -20.89 0.08
N THR A 271 6.97 -20.33 1.23
CA THR A 271 7.00 -18.89 1.48
C THR A 271 8.22 -18.52 2.29
N ALA A 272 8.85 -17.39 1.97
CA ALA A 272 9.87 -16.77 2.81
C ALA A 272 9.67 -15.26 2.88
N VAL A 273 10.16 -14.66 3.97
CA VAL A 273 10.41 -13.22 4.06
C VAL A 273 11.89 -13.01 4.37
N ILE A 274 12.52 -12.13 3.61
CA ILE A 274 13.92 -11.77 3.74
C ILE A 274 14.01 -10.33 4.21
N ASP A 275 14.87 -10.05 5.19
CA ASP A 275 15.19 -8.68 5.60
C ASP A 275 16.23 -8.02 4.67
N ALA A 276 16.52 -6.73 4.92
CA ALA A 276 17.50 -5.97 4.15
C ALA A 276 18.95 -6.50 4.24
N ASP A 277 19.26 -7.33 5.24
CA ASP A 277 20.57 -8.00 5.38
C ASP A 277 20.61 -9.35 4.60
N GLY A 278 19.52 -9.74 3.94
CA GLY A 278 19.40 -11.02 3.23
C GLY A 278 19.11 -12.23 4.13
N ARG A 279 18.76 -11.97 5.40
CA ARG A 279 18.41 -13.05 6.33
C ARG A 279 16.96 -13.44 6.17
N THR A 280 16.69 -14.74 6.14
CA THR A 280 15.31 -15.23 6.19
C THR A 280 14.75 -15.04 7.59
N VAL A 281 13.82 -14.10 7.75
CA VAL A 281 13.16 -13.77 9.02
C VAL A 281 11.85 -14.52 9.25
N TYR A 282 11.28 -15.07 8.17
CA TYR A 282 10.12 -15.95 8.21
C TYR A 282 10.22 -16.99 7.11
N ARG A 283 9.77 -18.21 7.40
CA ARG A 283 9.65 -19.30 6.40
C ARG A 283 8.44 -20.16 6.73
N ASP A 284 7.68 -20.52 5.70
CA ASP A 284 6.63 -21.52 5.78
C ASP A 284 6.83 -22.56 4.67
N LYS A 285 6.57 -23.81 5.00
CA LYS A 285 6.67 -24.96 4.06
C LYS A 285 5.54 -25.00 3.03
N TYR A 286 4.57 -24.09 3.14
CA TYR A 286 3.48 -23.92 2.19
C TYR A 286 3.56 -22.54 1.53
N SER A 287 2.95 -22.43 0.37
CA SER A 287 2.72 -21.12 -0.24
C SER A 287 1.63 -20.40 0.56
N ARG A 288 1.99 -19.23 1.10
CA ARG A 288 1.10 -18.37 1.86
C ARG A 288 0.94 -17.04 1.14
N PHE A 289 -0.28 -16.53 1.05
CA PHE A 289 -0.52 -15.23 0.45
C PHE A 289 -0.18 -14.10 1.44
N CYS A 290 0.78 -13.25 1.08
CA CYS A 290 1.07 -12.03 1.82
C CYS A 290 -0.03 -11.00 1.61
N ARG A 291 -0.62 -10.56 2.71
CA ARG A 291 -1.59 -9.47 2.74
C ARG A 291 -0.94 -8.12 2.97
N GLY A 292 0.23 -8.10 3.59
CA GLY A 292 1.04 -6.92 3.82
C GLY A 292 2.17 -7.20 4.81
N ILE A 293 3.20 -6.36 4.76
CA ILE A 293 4.22 -6.24 5.82
C ILE A 293 4.29 -4.77 6.19
N THR A 294 4.02 -4.45 7.43
CA THR A 294 4.02 -3.07 7.91
C THR A 294 4.47 -3.04 9.37
N GLY A 295 5.36 -2.10 9.74
CA GLY A 295 5.87 -2.00 11.12
C GLY A 295 6.53 -3.28 11.64
N GLY A 296 7.13 -4.09 10.76
CA GLY A 296 7.74 -5.37 11.13
C GLY A 296 6.71 -6.47 11.47
N ILE A 297 5.46 -6.34 11.05
CA ILE A 297 4.40 -7.32 11.19
C ILE A 297 3.99 -7.83 9.82
N LEU A 298 4.05 -9.15 9.63
CA LEU A 298 3.63 -9.85 8.42
C LEU A 298 2.19 -10.36 8.60
N ALA A 299 1.31 -10.00 7.68
CA ALA A 299 -0.02 -10.60 7.56
C ALA A 299 -0.01 -11.65 6.45
N VAL A 300 -0.23 -12.92 6.80
CA VAL A 300 -0.30 -14.04 5.84
C VAL A 300 -1.60 -14.80 5.97
N SER A 301 -2.11 -15.29 4.86
CA SER A 301 -3.34 -16.10 4.82
C SER A 301 -3.11 -17.43 4.13
N ASP A 302 -3.81 -18.47 4.62
CA ASP A 302 -3.90 -19.81 4.03
C ASP A 302 -4.93 -19.86 2.90
N CYS A 303 -5.43 -18.71 2.46
CA CYS A 303 -6.57 -18.65 1.56
C CYS A 303 -6.29 -19.41 0.28
N GLU A 304 -6.91 -20.59 0.15
CA GLU A 304 -7.19 -21.19 -1.14
C GLU A 304 -8.45 -20.55 -1.70
N TYR A 305 -8.37 -20.05 -2.93
CA TYR A 305 -9.55 -19.65 -3.66
C TYR A 305 -10.17 -20.89 -4.30
N SER A 306 -11.29 -21.37 -3.79
CA SER A 306 -12.07 -22.40 -4.43
C SER A 306 -12.96 -21.77 -5.52
N TYR A 307 -12.59 -21.94 -6.77
CA TYR A 307 -13.42 -21.54 -7.92
C TYR A 307 -14.80 -22.24 -7.92
N ALA A 308 -14.87 -23.44 -7.38
CA ALA A 308 -16.12 -24.22 -7.36
C ALA A 308 -17.10 -23.70 -6.30
N GLU A 309 -16.60 -23.27 -5.15
CA GLU A 309 -17.43 -22.84 -4.04
C GLU A 309 -17.59 -21.32 -3.96
N LYS A 310 -16.90 -20.57 -4.82
CA LYS A 310 -16.87 -19.10 -4.80
C LYS A 310 -16.54 -18.52 -3.41
N HIS A 311 -15.76 -19.26 -2.63
CA HIS A 311 -15.48 -18.95 -1.23
C HIS A 311 -13.99 -18.79 -1.05
N ILE A 312 -13.54 -17.69 -0.41
CA ILE A 312 -12.20 -17.57 0.17
C ILE A 312 -12.36 -17.96 1.63
N SER A 313 -11.98 -19.17 1.98
CA SER A 313 -11.83 -19.57 3.38
C SER A 313 -10.36 -19.46 3.76
N GLY A 314 -10.08 -19.00 4.94
CA GLY A 314 -8.71 -19.02 5.46
C GLY A 314 -8.51 -18.07 6.61
N GLU A 315 -7.70 -18.53 7.55
CA GLU A 315 -7.25 -17.74 8.69
C GLU A 315 -6.12 -16.80 8.23
N ILE A 316 -6.16 -15.53 8.65
CA ILE A 316 -5.04 -14.61 8.53
C ILE A 316 -4.26 -14.67 9.84
N SER A 317 -2.96 -14.95 9.73
CA SER A 317 -2.01 -14.90 10.82
C SER A 317 -1.18 -13.64 10.75
N TYR A 318 -1.06 -12.92 11.85
CA TYR A 318 -0.21 -11.75 12.02
C TYR A 318 1.05 -12.17 12.78
N ILE A 319 2.20 -12.05 12.15
CA ILE A 319 3.47 -12.62 12.60
C ILE A 319 4.49 -11.51 12.76
N ARG A 320 5.17 -11.45 13.89
CA ARG A 320 6.25 -10.50 14.15
C ARG A 320 7.51 -10.91 13.40
N LEU A 321 8.10 -10.00 12.64
CA LEU A 321 9.30 -10.27 11.83
C LEU A 321 10.61 -9.88 12.52
N ALA A 322 10.56 -9.08 13.60
CA ALA A 322 11.75 -8.58 14.27
C ALA A 322 11.63 -8.61 15.81
N GLY A 323 12.78 -8.46 16.51
CA GLY A 323 12.89 -8.42 17.97
C GLY A 323 12.89 -9.80 18.63
N ASP A 324 12.83 -9.81 19.97
CA ASP A 324 12.96 -11.02 20.80
C ASP A 324 11.84 -12.07 20.56
N LYS A 325 10.76 -11.63 19.93
CA LYS A 325 9.58 -12.46 19.63
C LYS A 325 9.41 -12.70 18.11
N GLN A 326 10.50 -12.65 17.38
CA GLN A 326 10.48 -12.94 15.94
C GLN A 326 9.87 -14.31 15.64
N GLY A 327 8.95 -14.37 14.66
CA GLY A 327 8.25 -15.59 14.27
C GLY A 327 7.03 -15.92 15.14
N GLU A 328 6.77 -15.16 16.24
CA GLU A 328 5.57 -15.34 17.05
C GLU A 328 4.32 -14.86 16.30
N THR A 329 3.29 -15.71 16.26
CA THR A 329 1.96 -15.29 15.81
C THR A 329 1.31 -14.43 16.89
N MET A 330 1.14 -13.15 16.60
CA MET A 330 0.58 -12.18 17.53
C MET A 330 -0.95 -12.27 17.60
N TYR A 331 -1.56 -12.51 16.46
CA TYR A 331 -3.01 -12.52 16.32
C TYR A 331 -3.42 -13.41 15.15
N LYS A 332 -4.61 -13.99 15.24
CA LYS A 332 -5.25 -14.75 14.18
C LYS A 332 -6.68 -14.28 13.98
N SER A 333 -7.12 -14.21 12.74
CA SER A 333 -8.48 -13.83 12.38
C SER A 333 -9.02 -14.78 11.33
N GLU A 334 -10.25 -15.24 11.53
CA GLU A 334 -11.00 -16.01 10.53
C GLU A 334 -11.68 -15.09 9.51
N ASP A 335 -11.79 -13.80 9.82
CA ASP A 335 -12.30 -12.79 8.89
C ASP A 335 -11.19 -12.39 7.92
N LEU A 336 -11.56 -12.13 6.66
CA LEU A 336 -10.64 -11.54 5.70
C LEU A 336 -10.26 -10.14 6.18
N CYS A 337 -9.08 -10.02 6.78
CA CYS A 337 -8.55 -8.77 7.28
C CYS A 337 -7.42 -8.28 6.36
N TYR A 338 -7.45 -6.99 6.07
CA TYR A 338 -6.30 -6.26 5.55
C TYR A 338 -5.78 -5.42 6.70
N MET A 339 -4.47 -5.40 6.93
CA MET A 339 -3.84 -4.59 7.95
C MET A 339 -2.79 -3.71 7.32
N ASP A 340 -2.83 -2.47 7.72
CA ASP A 340 -1.79 -1.50 7.47
C ASP A 340 -1.37 -0.90 8.81
N PHE A 341 -0.07 -0.83 9.07
CA PHE A 341 0.44 -0.47 10.39
C PHE A 341 1.55 0.57 10.25
N GLU A 342 1.37 1.72 10.86
CA GLU A 342 2.33 2.82 10.85
C GLU A 342 2.28 3.60 12.16
N ASP A 343 3.43 4.09 12.64
CA ASP A 343 3.58 4.88 13.86
C ASP A 343 2.88 4.30 15.11
N GLY A 344 2.91 2.98 15.27
CA GLY A 344 2.32 2.32 16.41
C GLY A 344 0.80 2.13 16.32
N ILE A 345 0.17 2.49 15.20
CA ILE A 345 -1.26 2.30 14.95
C ILE A 345 -1.47 1.42 13.73
N GLY A 346 -2.19 0.34 13.89
CA GLY A 346 -2.63 -0.53 12.79
C GLY A 346 -4.07 -0.26 12.40
N ALA A 347 -4.35 -0.18 11.09
CA ALA A 347 -5.69 -0.19 10.56
C ALA A 347 -6.05 -1.61 10.12
N VAL A 348 -7.04 -2.21 10.75
CA VAL A 348 -7.51 -3.57 10.44
C VAL A 348 -8.85 -3.49 9.73
N CYS A 349 -8.90 -4.04 8.52
CA CYS A 349 -10.13 -4.19 7.77
C CYS A 349 -10.75 -5.57 8.04
N ALA A 350 -11.91 -5.61 8.67
CA ALA A 350 -12.69 -6.83 8.89
C ALA A 350 -13.86 -6.87 7.92
N MET A 351 -13.90 -7.88 7.06
CA MET A 351 -15.04 -8.13 6.18
C MET A 351 -15.97 -9.16 6.84
N LYS A 352 -17.24 -8.83 7.06
CA LYS A 352 -18.20 -9.85 7.50
C LYS A 352 -18.36 -10.91 6.42
N SER A 353 -18.22 -12.18 6.79
CA SER A 353 -18.24 -13.34 5.90
C SER A 353 -19.42 -13.34 4.89
N ARG A 354 -20.63 -13.00 5.33
CA ARG A 354 -21.81 -12.97 4.45
C ARG A 354 -21.78 -11.89 3.36
N TYR A 355 -20.94 -10.86 3.47
CA TYR A 355 -20.74 -9.86 2.42
C TYR A 355 -19.57 -10.20 1.50
N ALA A 356 -18.68 -11.04 1.99
CA ALA A 356 -17.60 -11.59 1.20
C ALA A 356 -18.11 -12.49 0.07
N GLU A 357 -19.23 -13.18 0.29
CA GLU A 357 -19.81 -14.10 -0.72
C GLU A 357 -20.44 -13.38 -1.93
N ASP A 358 -21.13 -12.25 -1.72
CA ASP A 358 -21.90 -11.59 -2.77
C ASP A 358 -21.12 -10.61 -3.66
N ARG A 359 -20.02 -10.03 -3.17
CA ARG A 359 -19.33 -8.91 -3.83
C ARG A 359 -17.97 -9.22 -4.45
N ARG A 360 -17.44 -10.42 -4.32
CA ARG A 360 -16.14 -10.83 -4.89
C ARG A 360 -16.08 -10.80 -6.40
N TYR A 361 -17.23 -10.79 -7.06
CA TYR A 361 -17.34 -10.87 -8.51
C TYR A 361 -17.42 -9.53 -9.22
N THR A 362 -17.78 -8.46 -8.54
CA THR A 362 -18.07 -7.18 -9.19
C THR A 362 -16.90 -6.21 -9.24
N GLY A 363 -15.79 -6.49 -8.53
CA GLY A 363 -14.68 -5.53 -8.41
C GLY A 363 -15.10 -4.23 -7.73
N ASP A 364 -16.29 -4.20 -7.13
CA ASP A 364 -16.88 -3.03 -6.53
C ASP A 364 -16.30 -2.87 -5.12
N THR A 365 -15.34 -1.99 -4.99
CA THR A 365 -14.73 -1.54 -3.72
C THR A 365 -15.64 -0.55 -2.98
N ASP A 366 -16.96 -0.82 -2.95
CA ASP A 366 -17.86 0.01 -2.16
C ASP A 366 -17.40 0.03 -0.70
N SER A 367 -16.77 1.13 -0.32
CA SER A 367 -16.15 1.36 0.99
C SER A 367 -17.13 1.15 2.16
N ALA A 368 -18.44 1.18 1.90
CA ALA A 368 -19.48 0.89 2.88
C ALA A 368 -19.54 -0.58 3.32
N ALA A 369 -18.97 -1.52 2.54
CA ALA A 369 -18.96 -2.95 2.88
C ALA A 369 -17.83 -3.32 3.84
N TYR A 370 -16.77 -2.51 3.90
CA TYR A 370 -15.62 -2.75 4.74
C TYR A 370 -15.79 -2.07 6.09
N LYS A 371 -15.50 -2.84 7.15
CA LYS A 371 -15.47 -2.34 8.51
C LYS A 371 -14.04 -2.29 8.98
N TRP A 372 -13.58 -1.11 9.35
CA TRP A 372 -12.24 -0.88 9.85
C TRP A 372 -12.28 -0.66 11.36
N TYR A 373 -11.23 -1.04 12.05
CA TYR A 373 -10.92 -0.61 13.40
C TYR A 373 -9.42 -0.44 13.55
N PHE A 374 -9.01 0.31 14.56
CA PHE A 374 -7.60 0.56 14.82
C PHE A 374 -7.12 -0.28 16.00
N VAL A 375 -5.86 -0.70 15.92
CA VAL A 375 -5.15 -1.48 16.94
C VAL A 375 -3.83 -0.79 17.29
N ASP A 376 -3.33 -1.03 18.49
CA ASP A 376 -1.99 -0.64 18.89
C ASP A 376 -0.92 -1.65 18.41
N GLU A 377 0.35 -1.40 18.72
CA GLU A 377 1.48 -2.26 18.38
C GLU A 377 1.40 -3.69 18.96
N ASN A 378 0.55 -3.91 19.93
CA ASN A 378 0.27 -5.22 20.53
C ASN A 378 -1.00 -5.88 19.97
N MET A 379 -1.54 -5.35 18.86
CA MET A 379 -2.79 -5.79 18.24
C MET A 379 -4.03 -5.62 19.13
N LYS A 380 -3.93 -4.82 20.19
CA LYS A 380 -5.08 -4.48 21.04
C LYS A 380 -5.91 -3.41 20.34
N ARG A 381 -7.21 -3.67 20.23
CA ARG A 381 -8.16 -2.73 19.64
C ARG A 381 -8.26 -1.44 20.45
N ILE A 382 -8.07 -0.30 19.79
CA ILE A 382 -8.08 1.06 20.37
C ILE A 382 -9.22 1.94 19.85
N SER A 383 -10.01 1.46 18.89
CA SER A 383 -11.13 2.22 18.33
C SER A 383 -12.41 1.40 18.20
N ASN A 384 -13.51 2.09 18.00
CA ASN A 384 -14.75 1.50 17.49
C ASN A 384 -14.58 1.12 16.02
N THR A 385 -15.57 0.39 15.47
CA THR A 385 -15.59 0.06 14.05
C THR A 385 -15.97 1.30 13.23
N VAL A 386 -15.26 1.56 12.16
CA VAL A 386 -15.42 2.70 11.24
C VAL A 386 -15.64 2.19 9.82
N CYS A 387 -16.43 2.91 9.01
CA CYS A 387 -16.62 2.60 7.59
C CYS A 387 -16.06 3.74 6.73
N GLY A 388 -15.78 3.45 5.44
CA GLY A 388 -15.38 4.47 4.48
C GLY A 388 -13.93 4.94 4.61
N ILE A 389 -13.04 4.10 5.15
CA ILE A 389 -11.60 4.35 5.15
C ILE A 389 -11.01 3.66 3.94
N ASN A 390 -10.22 4.39 3.16
CA ASN A 390 -9.44 3.85 2.05
C ASN A 390 -8.00 3.63 2.52
N GLY A 391 -7.72 2.47 3.13
CA GLY A 391 -6.36 2.04 3.42
C GLY A 391 -5.72 2.64 4.65
N ALA A 392 -4.43 2.79 4.57
CA ALA A 392 -3.45 3.04 5.58
C ALA A 392 -3.63 4.27 6.47
N THR A 393 -2.99 4.15 7.62
CA THR A 393 -2.61 5.31 8.41
C THR A 393 -1.27 5.81 7.87
N ASP A 394 -1.25 7.01 7.31
CA ASP A 394 0.02 7.66 6.99
C ASP A 394 0.44 8.50 8.19
N SER A 395 1.51 8.07 8.87
CA SER A 395 2.09 8.76 10.04
C SER A 395 1.05 9.17 11.11
N GLY A 396 0.12 8.24 11.42
CA GLY A 396 -0.95 8.48 12.39
C GLY A 396 -2.15 9.26 11.86
N TYR A 397 -2.22 9.51 10.56
CA TYR A 397 -3.38 10.11 9.91
C TYR A 397 -4.19 9.07 9.13
N VAL A 398 -5.48 9.31 8.98
CA VAL A 398 -6.35 8.52 8.12
C VAL A 398 -7.29 9.41 7.32
N ILE A 399 -7.46 9.07 6.04
CA ILE A 399 -8.43 9.72 5.16
C ILE A 399 -9.68 8.85 5.10
N LYS A 400 -10.83 9.48 5.35
CA LYS A 400 -12.13 8.83 5.29
C LYS A 400 -12.98 9.45 4.21
N ASP A 401 -13.59 8.61 3.36
CA ASP A 401 -14.57 9.03 2.38
C ASP A 401 -15.90 9.42 3.06
N ALA A 402 -16.42 10.56 2.69
CA ALA A 402 -17.67 11.13 3.21
C ALA A 402 -18.57 11.59 2.04
N GLY A 403 -18.95 10.67 1.16
CA GLY A 403 -19.66 10.94 -0.08
C GLY A 403 -18.76 11.63 -1.11
N ASN A 404 -19.11 12.86 -1.50
CA ASN A 404 -18.31 13.64 -2.46
C ASN A 404 -17.09 14.34 -1.84
N TYR A 405 -16.82 14.11 -0.58
CA TYR A 405 -15.75 14.75 0.17
C TYR A 405 -14.88 13.71 0.87
N LYS A 406 -13.65 14.11 1.18
CA LYS A 406 -12.72 13.39 2.04
C LYS A 406 -12.57 14.13 3.37
N ARG A 407 -12.34 13.37 4.43
CA ARG A 407 -12.06 13.90 5.78
C ARG A 407 -10.76 13.33 6.29
N LEU A 408 -9.88 14.18 6.76
CA LEU A 408 -8.62 13.77 7.40
C LEU A 408 -8.80 13.75 8.92
N TYR A 409 -8.39 12.66 9.54
CA TYR A 409 -8.39 12.50 10.99
C TYR A 409 -6.98 12.24 11.51
N ASP A 410 -6.66 12.80 12.68
CA ASP A 410 -5.48 12.45 13.47
C ASP A 410 -5.85 11.34 14.46
N LEU A 411 -5.22 10.18 14.33
CA LEU A 411 -5.48 8.99 15.14
C LEU A 411 -4.64 8.93 16.41
N ARG A 412 -3.60 9.76 16.56
CA ARG A 412 -2.68 9.73 17.71
C ARG A 412 -3.40 9.96 19.04
N GLY A 413 -4.57 10.60 19.01
CA GLY A 413 -5.46 10.70 20.18
C GLY A 413 -6.02 9.38 20.68
N LEU A 414 -6.03 8.31 19.83
CA LEU A 414 -6.53 6.98 20.21
C LEU A 414 -5.54 6.22 21.11
N LEU A 415 -4.25 6.55 21.09
CA LEU A 415 -3.21 5.92 21.91
C LEU A 415 -3.17 6.46 23.34
N LYS A 416 -3.89 7.55 23.63
CA LYS A 416 -4.01 8.18 24.96
C LYS A 416 -5.25 7.63 25.67
#